data_733a3e544111c35c6361a96ccb46fabc
#
_entry.id   733a3e544111c35c6361a96ccb46fabc
#
_cell.length_a   1.000
_cell.length_b   1.000
_cell.length_c   1.000
_cell.angle_alpha   90.00
_cell.angle_beta   90.00
_cell.angle_gamma   90.00
#
_symmetry.space_group_name_H-M   'P 1'
#
loop_
_entity.id
_entity.type
_entity.pdbx_description
1 polymer ?
#
loop_
_entity_poly.entity_id
_entity_poly.type
_entity_poly.pdbx_seq_one_letter_code
_entity_poly.pdbx_strand_id
1 'polypeptide(L)'
;MIRRMYLNGKEKLEARRIIQEKTGYIFKSTSVLNQIFRRSSFSSETGQNSNEIFEFIGDQVLSYYVVKVVSEKCGSLSLTDDYTFRIRENRFTLIKQALVNNETLAKIIDDWDIAKYLLLGRSDIKNDVSKEPKVKADLLEAVIGAIAVESNWNSEVLEIAVSKALKIDETIKTMIESDTKVRCFDIDNAITTLKEMAENGQCTMPKYDFAGPDCIGYDSDGNPKWSCSCVIINDKIGLTKLVYASSKKEAKKAAAYLILCEHLGMQNKYGPNDWFPIWSYKNGKLIPTRCLNSKE
;
A
#
# COMPACT_ATOMS: atom_id res chain seq x y z
N MET A 1 22.75 -17.26 38.49
CA MET A 1 21.45 -17.04 37.85
C MET A 1 20.98 -18.37 37.24
N ILE A 2 19.90 -18.97 37.75
CA ILE A 2 19.39 -20.24 37.23
C ILE A 2 18.88 -19.96 35.81
N ARG A 3 19.44 -20.66 34.82
CA ARG A 3 19.04 -20.52 33.44
C ARG A 3 17.64 -21.04 33.23
N ARG A 4 16.79 -20.23 32.62
CA ARG A 4 15.43 -20.61 32.24
C ARG A 4 15.48 -21.61 31.10
N MET A 5 15.04 -22.83 31.32
CA MET A 5 15.05 -23.91 30.32
C MET A 5 13.77 -23.99 29.49
N TYR A 6 12.67 -23.48 30.03
CA TYR A 6 11.33 -23.52 29.43
C TYR A 6 10.52 -22.32 29.91
N LEU A 7 9.51 -21.97 29.14
CA LEU A 7 8.44 -21.11 29.64
C LEU A 7 7.75 -21.79 30.84
N ASN A 8 7.50 -21.04 31.90
CA ASN A 8 6.69 -21.55 33.00
C ASN A 8 5.20 -21.66 32.61
N GLY A 9 4.37 -22.29 33.44
CA GLY A 9 2.97 -22.55 33.12
C GLY A 9 2.16 -21.29 32.84
N LYS A 10 2.41 -20.20 33.59
CA LYS A 10 1.73 -18.91 33.42
C LYS A 10 2.13 -18.24 32.11
N GLU A 11 3.41 -18.22 31.78
CA GLU A 11 3.94 -17.65 30.56
C GLU A 11 3.45 -18.37 29.29
N LYS A 12 3.38 -19.71 29.34
CA LYS A 12 2.80 -20.51 28.24
C LYS A 12 1.34 -20.16 27.99
N LEU A 13 0.57 -20.02 29.05
CA LEU A 13 -0.85 -19.68 28.95
C LEU A 13 -1.02 -18.27 28.37
N GLU A 14 -0.23 -17.32 28.84
CA GLU A 14 -0.28 -15.94 28.36
C GLU A 14 0.17 -15.82 26.91
N ALA A 15 1.31 -16.42 26.52
CA ALA A 15 1.79 -16.44 25.16
C ALA A 15 0.76 -17.07 24.21
N ARG A 16 0.18 -18.22 24.59
CA ARG A 16 -0.88 -18.89 23.82
C ARG A 16 -2.09 -17.98 23.61
N ARG A 17 -2.56 -17.31 24.69
CA ARG A 17 -3.70 -16.39 24.63
C ARG A 17 -3.43 -15.20 23.71
N ILE A 18 -2.26 -14.59 23.80
CA ILE A 18 -1.87 -13.47 22.94
C ILE A 18 -1.84 -13.90 21.47
N ILE A 19 -1.16 -15.01 21.17
CA ILE A 19 -1.08 -15.50 19.78
C ILE A 19 -2.48 -15.84 19.25
N GLN A 20 -3.34 -16.48 20.04
CA GLN A 20 -4.72 -16.74 19.65
C GLN A 20 -5.50 -15.46 19.35
N GLU A 21 -5.39 -14.45 20.19
CA GLU A 21 -6.06 -13.17 19.96
C GLU A 21 -5.61 -12.51 18.65
N LYS A 22 -4.30 -12.53 18.40
CA LYS A 22 -3.67 -11.84 17.26
C LYS A 22 -3.74 -12.60 15.94
N THR A 23 -3.81 -13.93 15.97
CA THR A 23 -3.85 -14.76 14.76
C THR A 23 -5.18 -15.51 14.57
N GLY A 24 -5.94 -15.68 15.63
CA GLY A 24 -7.13 -16.55 15.64
C GLY A 24 -6.80 -18.04 15.84
N TYR A 25 -5.53 -18.44 15.93
CA TYR A 25 -5.12 -19.82 16.06
C TYR A 25 -4.82 -20.21 17.51
N ILE A 26 -5.31 -21.38 17.92
CA ILE A 26 -5.07 -21.95 19.28
C ILE A 26 -4.07 -23.09 19.16
N PHE A 27 -2.85 -22.89 19.64
CA PHE A 27 -1.86 -23.97 19.73
C PHE A 27 -2.31 -25.07 20.66
N LYS A 28 -2.32 -26.31 20.17
CA LYS A 28 -2.66 -27.54 20.93
C LYS A 28 -1.42 -28.11 21.59
N SER A 29 -0.30 -28.15 20.86
CA SER A 29 0.97 -28.71 21.34
C SER A 29 1.75 -27.71 22.18
N THR A 30 1.98 -28.05 23.44
CA THR A 30 2.90 -27.28 24.30
C THR A 30 4.35 -27.36 23.83
N SER A 31 4.73 -28.45 23.16
CA SER A 31 6.08 -28.62 22.60
C SER A 31 6.34 -27.64 21.45
N VAL A 32 5.40 -27.56 20.50
CA VAL A 32 5.46 -26.60 19.38
C VAL A 32 5.50 -25.16 19.92
N LEU A 33 4.60 -24.82 20.85
CA LEU A 33 4.58 -23.50 21.47
C LEU A 33 5.92 -23.13 22.15
N ASN A 34 6.54 -24.06 22.86
CA ASN A 34 7.86 -23.80 23.45
C ASN A 34 8.96 -23.63 22.40
N GLN A 35 8.90 -24.38 21.30
CA GLN A 35 9.91 -24.33 20.24
C GLN A 35 9.91 -23.00 19.51
N ILE A 36 8.74 -22.36 19.31
CA ILE A 36 8.62 -21.02 18.73
C ILE A 36 9.56 -20.02 19.40
N PHE A 37 9.70 -20.10 20.71
CA PHE A 37 10.48 -19.15 21.50
C PHE A 37 11.96 -19.54 21.69
N ARG A 38 12.44 -20.66 21.11
CA ARG A 38 13.84 -21.10 21.26
C ARG A 38 14.71 -20.56 20.15
N ARG A 39 15.60 -19.66 20.48
CA ARG A 39 16.64 -19.19 19.53
C ARG A 39 17.73 -20.24 19.34
N SER A 40 18.42 -20.18 18.19
CA SER A 40 19.55 -21.07 17.86
C SER A 40 20.67 -21.04 18.91
N SER A 41 20.97 -19.88 19.47
CA SER A 41 21.94 -19.73 20.55
C SER A 41 21.58 -20.53 21.81
N PHE A 42 20.27 -20.56 22.16
CA PHE A 42 19.77 -21.39 23.25
C PHE A 42 19.85 -22.89 22.91
N SER A 43 19.47 -23.25 21.69
CA SER A 43 19.51 -24.63 21.19
C SER A 43 20.91 -25.19 21.18
N SER A 44 21.89 -24.44 20.75
CA SER A 44 23.31 -24.81 20.75
C SER A 44 23.85 -25.12 22.14
N GLU A 45 23.32 -24.45 23.18
CA GLU A 45 23.75 -24.67 24.55
C GLU A 45 22.95 -25.77 25.28
N THR A 46 21.77 -26.17 24.77
CA THR A 46 20.87 -27.11 25.44
C THR A 46 20.61 -28.41 24.71
N GLY A 47 20.99 -28.48 23.42
CA GLY A 47 20.68 -29.61 22.55
C GLY A 47 19.21 -29.72 22.15
N GLN A 48 18.36 -28.73 22.46
CA GLN A 48 16.95 -28.72 22.06
C GLN A 48 16.80 -28.11 20.66
N ASN A 49 15.75 -28.44 19.92
CA ASN A 49 15.47 -27.86 18.62
C ASN A 49 15.15 -26.37 18.73
N SER A 50 15.75 -25.57 17.82
CA SER A 50 15.46 -24.13 17.68
C SER A 50 14.17 -23.85 16.93
N ASN A 51 13.81 -22.59 16.81
CA ASN A 51 12.70 -22.11 16.01
C ASN A 51 13.05 -21.88 14.53
N GLU A 52 14.31 -22.06 14.11
CA GLU A 52 14.79 -21.75 12.76
C GLU A 52 13.98 -22.46 11.66
N ILE A 53 13.53 -23.71 11.88
CA ILE A 53 12.71 -24.39 10.91
C ILE A 53 11.32 -23.75 10.76
N PHE A 54 10.76 -23.25 11.87
CA PHE A 54 9.48 -22.52 11.83
C PHE A 54 9.65 -21.13 11.20
N GLU A 55 10.76 -20.43 11.49
CA GLU A 55 11.14 -19.17 10.85
C GLU A 55 11.19 -19.36 9.32
N PHE A 56 11.96 -20.35 8.83
CA PHE A 56 12.07 -20.65 7.41
C PHE A 56 10.71 -20.93 6.74
N ILE A 57 9.87 -21.74 7.39
CA ILE A 57 8.52 -22.05 6.88
C ILE A 57 7.65 -20.79 6.89
N GLY A 58 7.70 -20.04 7.97
CA GLY A 58 6.87 -18.85 8.18
C GLY A 58 7.15 -17.73 7.19
N ASP A 59 8.41 -17.47 6.85
CA ASP A 59 8.79 -16.51 5.80
C ASP A 59 8.10 -16.86 4.46
N GLN A 60 8.14 -18.13 4.05
CA GLN A 60 7.49 -18.56 2.81
C GLN A 60 5.96 -18.44 2.90
N VAL A 61 5.35 -18.82 4.03
CA VAL A 61 3.92 -18.74 4.26
C VAL A 61 3.45 -17.28 4.25
N LEU A 62 4.15 -16.38 4.96
CA LEU A 62 3.87 -14.94 4.96
C LEU A 62 3.92 -14.36 3.55
N SER A 63 5.02 -14.64 2.83
CA SER A 63 5.20 -14.18 1.45
C SER A 63 4.07 -14.67 0.54
N TYR A 64 3.69 -15.95 0.62
CA TYR A 64 2.62 -16.52 -0.19
C TYR A 64 1.25 -15.90 0.10
N TYR A 65 0.85 -15.85 1.38
CA TYR A 65 -0.49 -15.36 1.73
C TYR A 65 -0.64 -13.84 1.56
N VAL A 66 0.43 -13.07 1.76
CA VAL A 66 0.42 -11.64 1.41
C VAL A 66 0.17 -11.47 -0.09
N VAL A 67 0.90 -12.21 -0.94
CA VAL A 67 0.69 -12.17 -2.40
C VAL A 67 -0.73 -12.60 -2.74
N LYS A 68 -1.23 -13.71 -2.18
CA LYS A 68 -2.59 -14.22 -2.41
C LYS A 68 -3.64 -13.18 -2.06
N VAL A 69 -3.64 -12.67 -0.82
CA VAL A 69 -4.67 -11.74 -0.33
C VAL A 69 -4.63 -10.41 -1.08
N VAL A 70 -3.43 -9.87 -1.37
CA VAL A 70 -3.31 -8.64 -2.17
C VAL A 70 -3.80 -8.86 -3.60
N SER A 71 -3.50 -10.04 -4.19
CA SER A 71 -3.98 -10.40 -5.53
C SER A 71 -5.50 -10.47 -5.59
N GLU A 72 -6.12 -11.11 -4.62
CA GLU A 72 -7.59 -11.25 -4.55
C GLU A 72 -8.29 -9.91 -4.34
N LYS A 73 -7.69 -9.01 -3.56
CA LYS A 73 -8.27 -7.69 -3.29
C LYS A 73 -8.05 -6.67 -4.40
N CYS A 74 -6.93 -6.77 -5.11
CA CYS A 74 -6.53 -5.80 -6.14
C CYS A 74 -6.63 -6.33 -7.56
N GLY A 75 -6.85 -7.64 -7.75
CA GLY A 75 -6.98 -8.30 -9.05
C GLY A 75 -8.42 -8.60 -9.40
N SER A 76 -8.69 -8.72 -10.69
CA SER A 76 -9.94 -9.24 -11.23
C SER A 76 -9.71 -9.96 -12.55
N LEU A 77 -10.44 -11.06 -12.78
CA LEU A 77 -10.55 -11.68 -14.10
C LEU A 77 -11.50 -10.82 -14.96
N SER A 78 -11.05 -10.41 -16.14
CA SER A 78 -11.92 -9.72 -17.08
C SER A 78 -12.85 -10.72 -17.79
N LEU A 79 -13.92 -10.21 -18.40
CA LEU A 79 -14.82 -11.03 -19.24
C LEU A 79 -14.14 -11.58 -20.51
N THR A 80 -12.94 -11.11 -20.82
CA THR A 80 -12.09 -11.53 -21.95
C THR A 80 -10.97 -12.49 -21.53
N ASP A 81 -11.10 -13.10 -20.35
CA ASP A 81 -10.14 -14.07 -19.76
C ASP A 81 -8.75 -13.51 -19.44
N ASP A 82 -8.53 -12.21 -19.58
CA ASP A 82 -7.30 -11.57 -19.10
C ASP A 82 -7.37 -11.27 -17.59
N TYR A 83 -6.34 -11.66 -16.87
CA TYR A 83 -6.21 -11.30 -15.47
C TYR A 83 -5.66 -9.88 -15.35
N THR A 84 -6.44 -8.98 -14.78
CA THR A 84 -6.06 -7.58 -14.61
C THR A 84 -5.95 -7.18 -13.17
N PHE A 85 -5.02 -6.30 -12.86
CA PHE A 85 -4.87 -5.70 -11.54
C PHE A 85 -5.32 -4.23 -11.56
N ARG A 86 -5.97 -3.80 -10.48
CA ARG A 86 -6.27 -2.38 -10.23
C ARG A 86 -5.01 -1.56 -9.92
N ILE A 87 -3.92 -2.24 -9.55
CA ILE A 87 -2.63 -1.63 -9.22
C ILE A 87 -1.54 -2.24 -10.10
N ARG A 88 -0.50 -1.47 -10.41
CA ARG A 88 0.67 -1.95 -11.19
C ARG A 88 1.57 -2.84 -10.34
N GLU A 89 2.38 -3.66 -11.02
CA GLU A 89 3.33 -4.59 -10.41
C GLU A 89 4.28 -3.92 -9.42
N ASN A 90 4.82 -2.73 -9.75
CA ASN A 90 5.67 -1.98 -8.85
C ASN A 90 4.97 -1.61 -7.53
N ARG A 91 3.69 -1.27 -7.60
CA ARG A 91 2.88 -0.94 -6.44
C ARG A 91 2.58 -2.18 -5.60
N PHE A 92 2.29 -3.29 -6.26
CA PHE A 92 2.13 -4.59 -5.62
C PHE A 92 3.40 -4.98 -4.83
N THR A 93 4.57 -4.79 -5.45
CA THR A 93 5.87 -5.02 -4.80
C THR A 93 6.06 -4.14 -3.56
N LEU A 94 5.70 -2.85 -3.64
CA LEU A 94 5.77 -1.93 -2.50
C LEU A 94 4.84 -2.35 -1.35
N ILE A 95 3.61 -2.77 -1.66
CA ILE A 95 2.66 -3.28 -0.64
C ILE A 95 3.22 -4.53 0.03
N LYS A 96 3.72 -5.48 -0.77
CA LYS A 96 4.36 -6.68 -0.23
C LYS A 96 5.52 -6.32 0.68
N GLN A 97 6.45 -5.48 0.22
CA GLN A 97 7.62 -5.06 1.02
C GLN A 97 7.20 -4.35 2.32
N ALA A 98 6.17 -3.49 2.27
CA ALA A 98 5.69 -2.81 3.46
C ALA A 98 5.11 -3.76 4.50
N LEU A 99 4.52 -4.89 4.08
CA LEU A 99 3.90 -5.87 4.97
C LEU A 99 4.89 -6.86 5.59
N VAL A 100 5.96 -7.25 4.85
CA VAL A 100 6.86 -8.34 5.27
C VAL A 100 8.31 -7.91 5.51
N ASN A 101 8.60 -6.61 5.64
CA ASN A 101 9.94 -6.18 6.03
C ASN A 101 10.15 -6.35 7.55
N ASN A 102 11.42 -6.53 7.94
CA ASN A 102 11.80 -6.77 9.33
C ASN A 102 11.29 -5.71 10.31
N GLU A 103 11.27 -4.44 9.91
CA GLU A 103 10.80 -3.34 10.77
C GLU A 103 9.29 -3.45 11.04
N THR A 104 8.50 -3.81 10.04
CA THR A 104 7.05 -4.01 10.19
C THR A 104 6.77 -5.22 11.05
N LEU A 105 7.42 -6.36 10.78
CA LEU A 105 7.25 -7.58 11.57
C LEU A 105 7.70 -7.39 13.02
N ALA A 106 8.79 -6.66 13.25
CA ALA A 106 9.27 -6.33 14.58
C ALA A 106 8.26 -5.48 15.38
N LYS A 107 7.66 -4.46 14.77
CA LYS A 107 6.61 -3.65 15.40
C LYS A 107 5.41 -4.48 15.83
N ILE A 108 5.02 -5.45 15.02
CA ILE A 108 3.93 -6.38 15.36
C ILE A 108 4.28 -7.17 16.62
N ILE A 109 5.51 -7.68 16.71
CA ILE A 109 5.97 -8.43 17.89
C ILE A 109 6.07 -7.52 19.13
N ASP A 110 6.47 -6.25 18.97
CA ASP A 110 6.45 -5.26 20.04
C ASP A 110 5.02 -4.99 20.53
N ASP A 111 4.06 -4.83 19.61
CA ASP A 111 2.64 -4.67 19.96
C ASP A 111 2.05 -5.90 20.66
N TRP A 112 2.57 -7.09 20.37
CA TRP A 112 2.15 -8.33 21.04
C TRP A 112 2.86 -8.55 22.38
N ASP A 113 3.97 -7.87 22.63
CA ASP A 113 4.82 -8.01 23.84
C ASP A 113 5.23 -9.46 24.12
N ILE A 114 5.50 -10.25 23.06
CA ILE A 114 5.88 -11.68 23.22
C ILE A 114 7.37 -11.93 23.09
N ALA A 115 8.18 -10.95 22.66
CA ALA A 115 9.64 -11.08 22.60
C ALA A 115 10.24 -11.39 23.99
N LYS A 116 9.59 -10.96 25.06
CA LYS A 116 9.98 -11.26 26.47
C LYS A 116 10.00 -12.76 26.81
N TYR A 117 9.34 -13.58 25.99
CA TYR A 117 9.31 -15.04 26.18
C TYR A 117 10.43 -15.79 25.44
N LEU A 118 11.27 -15.08 24.66
CA LEU A 118 12.39 -15.71 23.97
C LEU A 118 13.33 -16.42 24.96
N LEU A 119 13.69 -17.63 24.58
CA LEU A 119 14.71 -18.45 25.25
C LEU A 119 16.04 -18.23 24.51
N LEU A 120 16.96 -17.56 25.15
CA LEU A 120 18.20 -17.06 24.56
C LEU A 120 19.42 -17.76 25.17
N GLY A 121 20.46 -17.96 24.37
CA GLY A 121 21.79 -18.35 24.84
C GLY A 121 22.47 -17.20 25.61
N ARG A 122 23.57 -17.51 26.31
CA ARG A 122 24.31 -16.52 27.12
C ARG A 122 24.82 -15.35 26.30
N SER A 123 25.27 -15.60 25.08
CA SER A 123 25.74 -14.55 24.16
C SER A 123 24.62 -13.57 23.80
N ASP A 124 23.45 -14.08 23.42
CA ASP A 124 22.30 -13.27 23.01
C ASP A 124 21.75 -12.43 24.18
N ILE A 125 21.75 -13.01 25.39
CA ILE A 125 21.38 -12.27 26.62
C ILE A 125 22.35 -11.13 26.88
N LYS A 126 23.66 -11.36 26.74
CA LYS A 126 24.70 -10.34 26.98
C LYS A 126 24.60 -9.18 26.00
N ASN A 127 24.19 -9.46 24.77
CA ASN A 127 24.12 -8.49 23.68
C ASN A 127 22.72 -7.90 23.49
N ASP A 128 21.76 -8.18 24.38
CA ASP A 128 20.35 -7.69 24.28
C ASP A 128 19.67 -8.01 22.94
N VAL A 129 20.00 -9.15 22.31
CA VAL A 129 19.59 -9.54 20.97
C VAL A 129 18.06 -9.57 20.79
N SER A 130 17.30 -9.78 21.88
CA SER A 130 15.82 -9.74 21.85
C SER A 130 15.23 -8.39 21.43
N LYS A 131 16.03 -7.33 21.42
CA LYS A 131 15.61 -5.98 21.01
C LYS A 131 15.82 -5.73 19.51
N GLU A 132 16.61 -6.59 18.85
CA GLU A 132 16.92 -6.43 17.44
C GLU A 132 15.69 -6.65 16.55
N PRO A 133 15.43 -5.76 15.58
CA PRO A 133 14.27 -5.90 14.68
C PRO A 133 14.25 -7.24 13.95
N LYS A 134 15.40 -7.72 13.48
CA LYS A 134 15.48 -9.02 12.81
C LYS A 134 15.02 -10.15 13.73
N VAL A 135 15.47 -10.20 14.98
CA VAL A 135 15.11 -11.26 15.94
C VAL A 135 13.61 -11.28 16.26
N LYS A 136 12.98 -10.11 16.28
CA LYS A 136 11.53 -10.00 16.45
C LYS A 136 10.79 -10.44 15.18
N ALA A 137 11.29 -10.09 14.00
CA ALA A 137 10.75 -10.56 12.73
C ALA A 137 10.82 -12.09 12.64
N ASP A 138 11.99 -12.69 12.91
CA ASP A 138 12.20 -14.15 12.98
C ASP A 138 11.19 -14.83 13.93
N LEU A 139 10.85 -14.16 15.05
CA LEU A 139 9.84 -14.68 15.99
C LEU A 139 8.43 -14.70 15.39
N LEU A 140 8.01 -13.66 14.65
CA LEU A 140 6.71 -13.65 14.00
C LEU A 140 6.64 -14.72 12.91
N GLU A 141 7.69 -14.83 12.12
CA GLU A 141 7.82 -15.89 11.12
C GLU A 141 7.72 -17.27 11.78
N ALA A 142 8.42 -17.48 12.90
CA ALA A 142 8.35 -18.74 13.63
C ALA A 142 6.92 -19.03 14.17
N VAL A 143 6.18 -18.03 14.60
CA VAL A 143 4.77 -18.20 15.00
C VAL A 143 3.93 -18.68 13.81
N ILE A 144 4.04 -18.04 12.66
CA ILE A 144 3.26 -18.39 11.47
C ILE A 144 3.67 -19.76 10.92
N GLY A 145 4.97 -20.05 10.89
CA GLY A 145 5.46 -21.38 10.47
C GLY A 145 4.99 -22.51 11.39
N ALA A 146 4.96 -22.26 12.69
CA ALA A 146 4.42 -23.22 13.65
C ALA A 146 2.91 -23.44 13.46
N ILE A 147 2.14 -22.40 13.13
CA ILE A 147 0.72 -22.52 12.77
C ILE A 147 0.57 -23.40 11.52
N ALA A 148 1.42 -23.19 10.50
CA ALA A 148 1.38 -23.99 9.28
C ALA A 148 1.55 -25.47 9.57
N VAL A 149 2.58 -25.82 10.34
CA VAL A 149 2.89 -27.21 10.71
C VAL A 149 1.77 -27.80 11.58
N GLU A 150 1.36 -27.12 12.64
CA GLU A 150 0.38 -27.67 13.59
C GLU A 150 -1.04 -27.75 13.00
N SER A 151 -1.40 -26.85 12.08
CA SER A 151 -2.69 -26.90 11.36
C SER A 151 -2.71 -27.90 10.21
N ASN A 152 -1.59 -28.60 9.98
CA ASN A 152 -1.41 -29.49 8.83
C ASN A 152 -1.64 -28.73 7.49
N TRP A 153 -1.05 -27.53 7.38
CA TRP A 153 -1.11 -26.66 6.20
C TRP A 153 -2.53 -26.26 5.78
N ASN A 154 -3.45 -26.16 6.73
CA ASN A 154 -4.82 -25.75 6.43
C ASN A 154 -4.84 -24.32 5.89
N SER A 155 -5.22 -24.15 4.62
CA SER A 155 -5.15 -22.88 3.90
C SER A 155 -6.03 -21.79 4.50
N GLU A 156 -7.22 -22.14 4.98
CA GLU A 156 -8.16 -21.21 5.61
C GLU A 156 -7.61 -20.66 6.93
N VAL A 157 -7.06 -21.56 7.73
CA VAL A 157 -6.40 -21.19 9.00
C VAL A 157 -5.24 -20.26 8.76
N LEU A 158 -4.40 -20.55 7.78
CA LEU A 158 -3.22 -19.75 7.46
C LEU A 158 -3.60 -18.38 6.90
N GLU A 159 -4.59 -18.29 6.04
CA GLU A 159 -5.07 -17.03 5.50
C GLU A 159 -5.60 -16.11 6.59
N ILE A 160 -6.41 -16.64 7.49
CA ILE A 160 -6.93 -15.91 8.65
C ILE A 160 -5.78 -15.46 9.56
N ALA A 161 -4.85 -16.37 9.87
CA ALA A 161 -3.74 -16.06 10.77
C ALA A 161 -2.83 -14.96 10.22
N VAL A 162 -2.44 -15.05 8.94
CA VAL A 162 -1.59 -14.05 8.28
C VAL A 162 -2.33 -12.71 8.13
N SER A 163 -3.60 -12.72 7.68
CA SER A 163 -4.38 -11.51 7.50
C SER A 163 -4.57 -10.73 8.80
N LYS A 164 -4.83 -11.43 9.91
CA LYS A 164 -4.97 -10.83 11.23
C LYS A 164 -3.63 -10.34 11.78
N ALA A 165 -2.58 -11.15 11.71
CA ALA A 165 -1.26 -10.81 12.22
C ALA A 165 -0.70 -9.56 11.56
N LEU A 166 -0.80 -9.45 10.23
CA LEU A 166 -0.26 -8.35 9.44
C LEU A 166 -1.26 -7.18 9.26
N LYS A 167 -2.50 -7.31 9.71
CA LYS A 167 -3.58 -6.31 9.48
C LYS A 167 -3.63 -5.89 8.01
N ILE A 168 -3.61 -6.88 7.11
CA ILE A 168 -3.45 -6.66 5.65
C ILE A 168 -4.53 -5.71 5.12
N ASP A 169 -5.79 -5.84 5.56
CA ASP A 169 -6.89 -4.98 5.12
C ASP A 169 -6.68 -3.51 5.45
N GLU A 170 -6.23 -3.21 6.66
CA GLU A 170 -5.93 -1.85 7.11
C GLU A 170 -4.76 -1.27 6.33
N THR A 171 -3.73 -2.08 6.09
CA THR A 171 -2.54 -1.65 5.34
C THR A 171 -2.87 -1.38 3.88
N ILE A 172 -3.60 -2.27 3.20
CA ILE A 172 -4.05 -2.06 1.82
C ILE A 172 -4.92 -0.81 1.74
N LYS A 173 -5.92 -0.67 2.63
CA LYS A 173 -6.79 0.49 2.68
C LYS A 173 -5.99 1.78 2.86
N THR A 174 -5.08 1.84 3.83
CA THR A 174 -4.24 3.01 4.09
C THR A 174 -3.34 3.34 2.90
N MET A 175 -2.76 2.33 2.24
CA MET A 175 -1.89 2.54 1.09
C MET A 175 -2.67 2.98 -0.16
N ILE A 176 -3.87 2.47 -0.36
CA ILE A 176 -4.77 2.92 -1.44
C ILE A 176 -5.31 4.31 -1.13
N GLU A 177 -5.74 4.58 0.11
CA GLU A 177 -6.24 5.90 0.52
C GLU A 177 -5.14 6.96 0.58
N SER A 178 -3.89 6.60 0.88
CA SER A 178 -2.76 7.54 0.81
C SER A 178 -2.42 7.93 -0.62
N ASP A 179 -2.74 7.08 -1.59
CA ASP A 179 -2.67 7.43 -3.01
C ASP A 179 -3.84 8.31 -3.45
N THR A 180 -5.02 8.15 -2.82
CA THR A 180 -6.18 9.02 -3.02
C THR A 180 -6.12 10.31 -2.20
N LYS A 181 -5.35 10.39 -1.12
CA LYS A 181 -4.87 11.66 -0.57
C LYS A 181 -3.82 12.21 -1.54
N VAL A 182 -4.31 12.59 -2.70
CA VAL A 182 -3.58 13.33 -3.69
C VAL A 182 -2.80 14.41 -2.95
N ARG A 183 -1.49 14.31 -3.04
CA ARG A 183 -0.59 15.43 -2.80
C ARG A 183 -1.28 16.65 -3.34
N CYS A 184 -1.36 17.71 -2.55
CA CYS A 184 -2.03 18.96 -2.92
C CYS A 184 -1.62 19.31 -4.34
N PHE A 185 -2.44 18.88 -5.34
CA PHE A 185 -2.12 19.18 -6.72
C PHE A 185 -2.60 20.58 -7.03
N ASP A 186 -1.83 21.27 -7.79
CA ASP A 186 -2.17 22.56 -8.36
C ASP A 186 -2.13 22.44 -9.88
N ILE A 187 -2.66 23.43 -10.57
CA ILE A 187 -2.65 23.47 -12.04
C ILE A 187 -1.24 23.31 -12.62
N ASP A 188 -0.23 23.80 -11.92
CA ASP A 188 1.16 23.74 -12.36
C ASP A 188 1.75 22.31 -12.38
N ASN A 189 1.30 21.44 -11.53
CA ASN A 189 1.76 20.04 -11.46
C ASN A 189 0.71 19.03 -11.98
N ALA A 190 -0.44 19.49 -12.45
CA ALA A 190 -1.56 18.65 -12.84
C ALA A 190 -1.22 17.60 -13.91
N ILE A 191 -0.41 17.97 -14.92
CA ILE A 191 0.03 17.03 -15.97
C ILE A 191 0.87 15.91 -15.39
N THR A 192 1.82 16.24 -14.50
CA THR A 192 2.69 15.27 -13.83
C THR A 192 1.90 14.37 -12.91
N THR A 193 1.01 14.95 -12.11
CA THR A 193 0.14 14.20 -11.20
C THR A 193 -0.75 13.23 -11.96
N LEU A 194 -1.39 13.67 -13.06
CA LEU A 194 -2.25 12.80 -13.86
C LEU A 194 -1.46 11.69 -14.56
N LYS A 195 -0.22 11.98 -14.98
CA LYS A 195 0.68 10.97 -15.53
C LYS A 195 1.10 9.94 -14.45
N GLU A 196 1.48 10.39 -13.26
CA GLU A 196 1.81 9.51 -12.13
C GLU A 196 0.62 8.61 -11.73
N MET A 197 -0.61 9.16 -11.75
CA MET A 197 -1.83 8.38 -11.50
C MET A 197 -2.04 7.30 -12.58
N ALA A 198 -1.79 7.64 -13.85
CA ALA A 198 -1.86 6.67 -14.92
C ALA A 198 -0.74 5.62 -14.81
N GLU A 199 0.45 6.04 -14.42
CA GLU A 199 1.58 5.15 -14.14
C GLU A 199 1.33 4.22 -12.95
N ASN A 200 0.51 4.64 -12.00
CA ASN A 200 0.05 3.83 -10.86
C ASN A 200 -1.19 2.98 -11.18
N GLY A 201 -1.68 2.97 -12.43
CA GLY A 201 -2.80 2.14 -12.87
C GLY A 201 -4.19 2.65 -12.45
N GLN A 202 -4.29 3.86 -11.91
CA GLN A 202 -5.56 4.46 -11.48
C GLN A 202 -6.43 4.94 -12.65
N CYS A 203 -5.81 5.18 -13.82
CA CYS A 203 -6.48 5.54 -15.06
C CYS A 203 -5.58 5.19 -16.25
N THR A 204 -6.12 5.31 -17.49
CA THR A 204 -5.28 5.22 -18.68
C THR A 204 -4.36 6.44 -18.81
N MET A 205 -3.27 6.30 -19.59
CA MET A 205 -2.42 7.45 -19.93
C MET A 205 -3.26 8.57 -20.56
N PRO A 206 -3.12 9.81 -20.06
CA PRO A 206 -3.92 10.93 -20.55
C PRO A 206 -3.58 11.25 -22.00
N LYS A 207 -4.61 11.33 -22.84
CA LYS A 207 -4.52 11.78 -24.24
C LYS A 207 -4.96 13.22 -24.31
N TYR A 208 -4.19 14.04 -25.03
CA TYR A 208 -4.43 15.46 -25.20
C TYR A 208 -4.60 15.78 -26.68
N ASP A 209 -5.75 16.35 -27.04
CA ASP A 209 -6.05 16.79 -28.41
C ASP A 209 -6.28 18.29 -28.44
N PHE A 210 -5.76 18.94 -29.49
CA PHE A 210 -5.89 20.37 -29.73
C PHE A 210 -6.73 20.57 -30.98
N ALA A 211 -7.56 21.61 -31.04
CA ALA A 211 -8.46 21.88 -32.18
C ALA A 211 -7.74 22.22 -33.49
N GLY A 212 -6.43 22.33 -33.45
CA GLY A 212 -5.62 22.57 -34.65
C GLY A 212 -4.15 22.87 -34.34
N PRO A 213 -3.31 23.04 -35.35
CA PRO A 213 -1.91 23.39 -35.17
C PRO A 213 -1.73 24.82 -34.62
N ASP A 214 -2.69 25.72 -34.94
CA ASP A 214 -2.70 27.11 -34.54
C ASP A 214 -3.76 27.43 -33.49
N CYS A 215 -3.75 28.65 -32.93
CA CYS A 215 -4.80 29.10 -32.03
C CYS A 215 -6.15 29.17 -32.76
N ILE A 216 -7.25 28.91 -32.04
CA ILE A 216 -8.61 28.90 -32.60
C ILE A 216 -9.22 30.31 -32.70
N GLY A 217 -8.49 31.33 -32.40
CA GLY A 217 -8.91 32.73 -32.42
C GLY A 217 -8.23 33.56 -31.34
N TYR A 218 -8.75 34.75 -31.12
CA TYR A 218 -8.25 35.69 -30.13
C TYR A 218 -9.40 36.08 -29.17
N ASP A 219 -9.07 36.37 -27.93
CA ASP A 219 -10.03 36.94 -26.98
C ASP A 219 -10.24 38.45 -27.22
N SER A 220 -11.15 39.05 -26.42
CA SER A 220 -11.43 40.49 -26.50
C SER A 220 -10.22 41.39 -26.22
N ASP A 221 -9.19 40.85 -25.58
CA ASP A 221 -7.97 41.57 -25.21
C ASP A 221 -6.82 41.27 -26.21
N GLY A 222 -7.08 40.55 -27.29
CA GLY A 222 -6.12 40.22 -28.34
C GLY A 222 -5.18 39.06 -28.01
N ASN A 223 -5.43 38.29 -26.94
CA ASN A 223 -4.62 37.12 -26.60
C ASN A 223 -5.06 35.91 -27.42
N PRO A 224 -4.10 35.07 -27.87
CA PRO A 224 -4.44 33.86 -28.62
C PRO A 224 -5.24 32.87 -27.76
N LYS A 225 -6.24 32.26 -28.36
CA LYS A 225 -7.13 31.29 -27.72
C LYS A 225 -6.79 29.89 -28.21
N TRP A 226 -6.37 29.03 -27.29
CA TRP A 226 -6.05 27.63 -27.55
C TRP A 226 -7.04 26.72 -26.88
N SER A 227 -7.54 25.71 -27.58
CA SER A 227 -8.37 24.65 -26.98
C SER A 227 -7.55 23.38 -26.78
N CYS A 228 -7.79 22.70 -25.68
CA CYS A 228 -7.24 21.39 -25.42
C CYS A 228 -8.30 20.49 -24.78
N SER A 229 -8.49 19.30 -25.32
CA SER A 229 -9.23 18.24 -24.62
C SER A 229 -8.25 17.26 -23.99
N CYS A 230 -8.58 16.82 -22.78
CA CYS A 230 -7.87 15.73 -22.10
C CYS A 230 -8.84 14.59 -21.86
N VAL A 231 -8.42 13.37 -22.21
CA VAL A 231 -9.23 12.16 -22.08
C VAL A 231 -8.46 11.13 -21.27
N ILE A 232 -9.10 10.56 -20.25
CA ILE A 232 -8.66 9.36 -19.53
C ILE A 232 -9.83 8.38 -19.43
N ILE A 233 -9.52 7.11 -19.21
CA ILE A 233 -10.51 6.08 -18.90
C ILE A 233 -10.16 5.55 -17.49
N ASN A 234 -11.16 5.55 -16.61
CA ASN A 234 -11.08 4.97 -15.28
C ASN A 234 -12.26 4.02 -15.11
N ASP A 235 -12.00 2.78 -14.65
CA ASP A 235 -13.01 1.75 -14.38
C ASP A 235 -14.13 1.66 -15.46
N LYS A 236 -13.77 1.77 -16.74
CA LYS A 236 -14.67 1.83 -17.91
C LYS A 236 -15.45 3.14 -18.09
N ILE A 237 -15.21 4.14 -17.25
CA ILE A 237 -15.80 5.47 -17.41
C ILE A 237 -14.76 6.37 -18.09
N GLY A 238 -15.08 6.88 -19.26
CA GLY A 238 -14.28 7.89 -19.96
C GLY A 238 -14.54 9.27 -19.35
N LEU A 239 -13.50 9.93 -18.85
CA LEU A 239 -13.55 11.32 -18.43
C LEU A 239 -12.93 12.20 -19.53
N THR A 240 -13.67 13.22 -19.97
CA THR A 240 -13.21 14.17 -20.98
C THR A 240 -13.46 15.59 -20.53
N LYS A 241 -12.42 16.42 -20.60
CA LYS A 241 -12.54 17.87 -20.35
C LYS A 241 -11.96 18.66 -21.49
N LEU A 242 -12.73 19.62 -21.98
CA LEU A 242 -12.31 20.60 -22.97
C LEU A 242 -12.11 21.96 -22.28
N VAL A 243 -10.98 22.57 -22.50
CA VAL A 243 -10.63 23.86 -21.92
C VAL A 243 -10.04 24.80 -22.96
N TYR A 244 -10.06 26.08 -22.65
CA TYR A 244 -9.46 27.15 -23.43
C TYR A 244 -8.44 27.91 -22.60
N ALA A 245 -7.31 28.28 -23.20
CA ALA A 245 -6.26 29.07 -22.54
C ALA A 245 -5.47 29.89 -23.55
N SER A 246 -4.63 30.79 -23.07
CA SER A 246 -3.81 31.69 -23.88
C SER A 246 -2.61 31.01 -24.55
N SER A 247 -2.28 29.78 -24.16
CA SER A 247 -1.24 28.98 -24.81
C SER A 247 -1.57 27.48 -24.79
N LYS A 248 -0.96 26.71 -25.71
CA LYS A 248 -1.06 25.23 -25.72
C LYS A 248 -0.68 24.60 -24.38
N LYS A 249 0.41 25.09 -23.77
CA LYS A 249 0.92 24.56 -22.49
C LYS A 249 -0.10 24.77 -21.38
N GLU A 250 -0.71 25.90 -21.32
CA GLU A 250 -1.70 26.26 -20.30
C GLU A 250 -3.03 25.54 -20.51
N ALA A 251 -3.50 25.44 -21.76
CA ALA A 251 -4.66 24.65 -22.09
C ALA A 251 -4.48 23.18 -21.66
N LYS A 252 -3.30 22.62 -21.90
CA LYS A 252 -2.97 21.25 -21.48
C LYS A 252 -2.96 21.09 -19.96
N LYS A 253 -2.37 22.04 -19.21
CA LYS A 253 -2.38 22.03 -17.74
C LYS A 253 -3.79 22.13 -17.17
N ALA A 254 -4.60 23.04 -17.72
CA ALA A 254 -5.97 23.26 -17.27
C ALA A 254 -6.86 22.02 -17.54
N ALA A 255 -6.71 21.39 -18.72
CA ALA A 255 -7.42 20.15 -19.04
C ALA A 255 -7.06 19.01 -18.08
N ALA A 256 -5.76 18.83 -17.79
CA ALA A 256 -5.31 17.85 -16.80
C ALA A 256 -5.85 18.15 -15.40
N TYR A 257 -5.85 19.42 -15.00
CA TYR A 257 -6.35 19.85 -13.70
C TYR A 257 -7.85 19.56 -13.52
N LEU A 258 -8.67 19.88 -14.52
CA LEU A 258 -10.12 19.60 -14.46
C LEU A 258 -10.44 18.10 -14.45
N ILE A 259 -9.68 17.30 -15.19
CA ILE A 259 -9.78 15.83 -15.13
C ILE A 259 -9.46 15.33 -13.71
N LEU A 260 -8.40 15.84 -13.10
CA LEU A 260 -8.04 15.48 -11.72
C LEU A 260 -9.15 15.88 -10.73
N CYS A 261 -9.70 17.09 -10.84
CA CYS A 261 -10.79 17.53 -10.00
C CYS A 261 -12.00 16.58 -10.09
N GLU A 262 -12.40 16.21 -11.31
CA GLU A 262 -13.53 15.31 -11.53
C GLU A 262 -13.24 13.88 -11.06
N HIS A 263 -12.07 13.35 -11.39
CA HIS A 263 -11.65 12.00 -10.98
C HIS A 263 -11.60 11.84 -9.46
N LEU A 264 -11.22 12.89 -8.74
CA LEU A 264 -11.08 12.89 -7.28
C LEU A 264 -12.32 13.43 -6.55
N GLY A 265 -13.37 13.82 -7.28
CA GLY A 265 -14.56 14.45 -6.69
C GLY A 265 -14.26 15.78 -6.00
N MET A 266 -13.21 16.49 -6.42
CA MET A 266 -12.79 17.75 -5.82
C MET A 266 -13.38 18.94 -6.55
N GLN A 267 -13.68 19.99 -5.81
CA GLN A 267 -14.18 21.24 -6.39
C GLN A 267 -13.05 21.98 -7.12
N ASN A 268 -13.32 22.48 -8.32
CA ASN A 268 -12.39 23.33 -9.05
C ASN A 268 -12.14 24.64 -8.26
N LYS A 269 -10.91 24.91 -7.89
CA LYS A 269 -10.52 26.13 -7.15
C LYS A 269 -10.74 27.44 -7.93
N TYR A 270 -10.86 27.33 -9.25
CA TYR A 270 -10.89 28.47 -10.17
C TYR A 270 -12.29 28.73 -10.74
N GLY A 271 -13.29 27.99 -10.31
CA GLY A 271 -14.68 28.19 -10.68
C GLY A 271 -15.55 26.95 -10.50
N PRO A 272 -16.85 27.01 -10.84
CA PRO A 272 -17.74 25.84 -10.83
C PRO A 272 -17.23 24.77 -11.82
N ASN A 273 -17.61 23.50 -11.61
CA ASN A 273 -17.15 22.37 -12.43
C ASN A 273 -17.58 22.42 -13.90
N ASP A 274 -18.58 23.22 -14.21
CA ASP A 274 -19.10 23.48 -15.57
C ASP A 274 -18.46 24.70 -16.26
N TRP A 275 -17.54 25.37 -15.60
CA TRP A 275 -16.82 26.51 -16.14
C TRP A 275 -15.56 26.09 -16.91
N PHE A 276 -15.34 26.73 -18.04
CA PHE A 276 -14.11 26.62 -18.83
C PHE A 276 -13.32 27.92 -18.66
N PRO A 277 -12.37 27.99 -17.70
CA PRO A 277 -11.60 29.20 -17.46
C PRO A 277 -10.69 29.50 -18.66
N ILE A 278 -10.69 30.75 -19.11
CA ILE A 278 -9.63 31.29 -19.97
C ILE A 278 -8.52 31.75 -19.05
N TRP A 279 -7.35 31.23 -19.23
CA TRP A 279 -6.18 31.51 -18.45
C TRP A 279 -5.31 32.55 -19.12
N SER A 280 -4.99 33.64 -18.46
CA SER A 280 -4.02 34.62 -18.93
C SER A 280 -2.82 34.70 -17.99
N TYR A 281 -1.68 35.02 -18.57
CA TYR A 281 -0.43 35.19 -17.84
C TYR A 281 -0.33 36.63 -17.34
N LYS A 282 -0.44 36.87 -16.03
CA LYS A 282 -0.18 38.21 -15.42
C LYS A 282 0.86 38.06 -14.33
N ASN A 283 1.91 38.89 -14.40
CA ASN A 283 3.00 38.97 -13.40
C ASN A 283 3.66 37.58 -13.12
N GLY A 284 3.94 36.81 -14.15
CA GLY A 284 4.59 35.48 -13.98
C GLY A 284 3.71 34.40 -13.43
N LYS A 285 2.40 34.64 -13.22
CA LYS A 285 1.41 33.64 -12.73
C LYS A 285 0.27 33.49 -13.69
N LEU A 286 -0.21 32.26 -13.80
CA LEU A 286 -1.44 31.92 -14.49
C LEU A 286 -2.62 32.38 -13.64
N ILE A 287 -3.42 33.31 -14.17
CA ILE A 287 -4.62 33.81 -13.50
C ILE A 287 -5.83 33.56 -14.40
N PRO A 288 -6.93 32.99 -13.89
CA PRO A 288 -8.15 32.89 -14.67
C PRO A 288 -8.72 34.30 -14.90
N THR A 289 -8.75 34.72 -16.16
CA THR A 289 -9.18 36.07 -16.53
C THR A 289 -10.63 36.17 -16.95
N ARG A 290 -11.22 35.05 -17.41
CA ARG A 290 -12.63 35.00 -17.81
C ARG A 290 -13.17 33.59 -17.74
N CYS A 291 -14.40 33.48 -17.38
CA CYS A 291 -15.23 32.30 -17.55
C CYS A 291 -16.14 32.52 -18.74
N LEU A 292 -16.06 31.68 -19.75
CA LEU A 292 -17.09 31.64 -20.77
C LEU A 292 -18.29 30.92 -20.18
N ASN A 293 -19.38 31.65 -19.91
CA ASN A 293 -20.69 31.03 -19.79
C ASN A 293 -20.97 30.26 -21.08
N SER A 294 -21.43 29.03 -20.99
CA SER A 294 -21.83 28.18 -22.11
C SER A 294 -23.08 28.69 -22.85
N LYS A 295 -23.34 29.99 -22.80
CA LYS A 295 -24.43 30.69 -23.46
C LYS A 295 -23.93 31.99 -24.09
N GLU A 296 -23.02 31.86 -25.04
CA GLU A 296 -22.84 32.80 -26.15
C GLU A 296 -22.18 32.07 -27.30
#